data_7822977c02a03db09013c86d4f078405
#
_entry.id   7822977c02a03db09013c86d4f078405
#
_cell.length_a   1.000
_cell.length_b   1.000
_cell.length_c   1.000
_cell.angle_alpha   90.00
_cell.angle_beta   90.00
_cell.angle_gamma   90.00
#
_symmetry.space_group_name_H-M   'P 1'
#
loop_
_entity.id
_entity.type
_entity.pdbx_description
1 polymer ?
#
loop_
_entity_poly.entity_id
_entity_poly.type
_entity_poly.pdbx_seq_one_letter_code
_entity_poly.pdbx_strand_id
1 'polypeptide(L)'
;MPLHMQQVHWMPSPPLAPDDGPIDRAHLARMTLGDHGLAREVLAMFAGQSAGVMDSLMGTPSNAADLAHTLKGSAMAIGAFRVADAAEWLESTLRSETEGAEALAALDDAVAEVRLAIDAILKRS
;
A
#
# COMPACT_ATOMS: atom_id res chain seq x y z
N MET A 1 2.46 -25.26 22.83
CA MET A 1 2.69 -24.93 22.68
C MET A 1 3.24 -24.34 22.51
N PRO A 2 2.78 -24.43 22.32
CA PRO A 2 2.97 -23.85 22.00
C PRO A 2 3.26 -23.14 21.74
N LEU A 3 2.81 -23.50 21.70
CA LEU A 3 2.91 -22.85 21.41
C LEU A 3 3.14 -22.14 21.08
N HIS A 4 2.85 -22.49 21.05
CA HIS A 4 2.95 -21.85 20.69
C HIS A 4 2.93 -21.24 20.22
N MET A 5 2.65 -21.63 20.20
CA MET A 5 2.46 -21.23 19.73
C MET A 5 2.40 -20.60 19.36
N GLN A 6 2.16 -20.84 19.41
CA GLN A 6 1.96 -20.35 19.14
C GLN A 6 1.94 -19.61 18.70
N GLN A 7 1.72 -19.94 18.77
CA GLN A 7 1.57 -19.34 18.40
C GLN A 7 1.75 -18.59 17.86
N VAL A 8 1.52 -19.04 17.91
CA VAL A 8 1.49 -18.37 17.31
C VAL A 8 1.89 -17.65 16.80
N HIS A 9 1.83 -17.84 16.66
CA HIS A 9 1.92 -17.18 15.99
C HIS A 9 2.09 -16.74 15.15
N TRP A 10 1.78 -17.13 15.18
CA TRP A 10 1.57 -16.75 14.24
C TRP A 10 1.19 -16.20 13.67
N MET A 11 0.73 -15.91 13.79
CA MET A 11 0.13 -15.31 13.33
C MET A 11 -0.03 -14.43 13.03
N PRO A 12 -0.48 -14.40 12.89
CA PRO A 12 -0.74 -13.49 12.46
C PRO A 12 -0.93 -12.57 12.71
N SER A 13 -1.41 -12.61 12.83
CA SER A 13 -1.75 -11.81 12.95
C SER A 13 -2.07 -11.10 13.29
N PRO A 14 -2.35 -11.06 13.49
CA PRO A 14 -2.78 -10.38 13.66
C PRO A 14 -3.11 -9.68 13.79
N PRO A 15 -3.44 -10.02 14.37
CA PRO A 15 -4.16 -9.41 14.16
C PRO A 15 -4.11 -8.36 13.79
N LEU A 16 -4.06 -8.39 13.59
CA LEU A 16 -4.01 -7.28 13.00
C LEU A 16 -4.61 -6.13 13.55
N ALA A 17 -4.02 -5.03 13.56
CA ALA A 17 -4.69 -3.90 14.08
C ALA A 17 -5.73 -3.44 13.08
N PRO A 18 -6.95 -3.86 13.24
CA PRO A 18 -7.95 -3.62 12.21
C PRO A 18 -8.32 -2.15 12.06
N ASP A 19 -8.07 -1.35 13.08
CA ASP A 19 -8.39 0.07 13.03
C ASP A 19 -7.38 0.86 12.20
N ASP A 20 -6.28 0.23 11.82
CA ASP A 20 -5.32 0.89 10.94
C ASP A 20 -5.85 0.99 9.52
N GLY A 21 -6.73 0.07 9.13
CA GLY A 21 -7.37 0.13 7.85
C GLY A 21 -6.41 0.19 6.69
N PRO A 22 -6.57 1.18 5.80
CA PRO A 22 -5.72 1.30 4.61
C PRO A 22 -4.27 1.65 4.92
N ILE A 23 -3.99 2.23 6.09
CA ILE A 23 -2.64 2.63 6.47
C ILE A 23 -2.37 2.12 7.88
N ASP A 24 -1.26 1.41 8.04
CA ASP A 24 -0.79 0.98 9.36
C ASP A 24 -0.12 2.18 10.03
N ARG A 25 -0.87 2.83 10.92
CA ARG A 25 -0.42 4.07 11.55
C ARG A 25 0.82 3.85 12.43
N ALA A 26 0.90 2.70 13.07
CA ALA A 26 2.07 2.40 13.91
C ALA A 26 3.33 2.24 13.06
N HIS A 27 3.20 1.56 11.91
CA HIS A 27 4.31 1.43 10.97
C HIS A 27 4.76 2.79 10.46
N LEU A 28 3.79 3.62 10.06
CA LEU A 28 4.09 4.97 9.57
C LEU A 28 4.86 5.77 10.63
N ALA A 29 4.41 5.69 11.88
CA ALA A 29 5.06 6.42 12.97
C ALA A 29 6.51 5.97 13.14
N ARG A 30 6.76 4.65 13.06
CA ARG A 30 8.12 4.13 13.16
C ARG A 30 8.99 4.63 12.01
N MET A 31 8.46 4.61 10.80
CA MET A 31 9.22 5.02 9.62
C MET A 31 9.53 6.51 9.61
N THR A 32 8.71 7.31 10.28
CA THR A 32 8.90 8.75 10.35
C THR A 32 9.44 9.20 11.70
N LEU A 33 9.90 8.25 12.52
CA LEU A 33 10.52 8.52 13.83
C LEU A 33 9.61 9.33 14.75
N GLY A 34 8.30 9.14 14.62
CA GLY A 34 7.32 9.86 15.44
C GLY A 34 7.12 11.30 15.07
N ASP A 35 7.76 11.76 13.98
CA ASP A 35 7.64 13.16 13.53
C ASP A 35 6.35 13.31 12.73
N HIS A 36 5.37 14.01 13.31
CA HIS A 36 4.07 14.19 12.67
C HIS A 36 4.14 15.00 11.39
N GLY A 37 5.01 16.01 11.35
CA GLY A 37 5.19 16.80 10.13
C GLY A 37 5.74 15.98 9.00
N LEU A 38 6.73 15.13 9.28
CA LEU A 38 7.29 14.25 8.27
C LEU A 38 6.25 13.23 7.81
N ALA A 39 5.47 12.67 8.74
CA ALA A 39 4.43 11.72 8.39
C ALA A 39 3.42 12.35 7.41
N ARG A 40 2.99 13.58 7.68
CA ARG A 40 2.07 14.27 6.79
C ARG A 40 2.69 14.51 5.42
N GLU A 41 3.97 14.86 5.40
CA GLU A 41 4.70 15.10 4.15
C GLU A 41 4.76 13.86 3.28
N VAL A 42 5.16 12.73 3.88
CA VAL A 42 5.29 11.50 3.08
C VAL A 42 3.93 10.99 2.62
N LEU A 43 2.88 11.19 3.42
CA LEU A 43 1.53 10.81 3.00
C LEU A 43 1.07 11.63 1.80
N ALA A 44 1.31 12.95 1.84
CA ALA A 44 0.94 13.81 0.72
C ALA A 44 1.69 13.43 -0.55
N MET A 45 2.99 13.12 -0.40
CA MET A 45 3.79 12.68 -1.53
C MET A 45 3.27 11.36 -2.11
N PHE A 46 2.93 10.42 -1.24
CA PHE A 46 2.40 9.14 -1.72
C PHE A 46 1.08 9.32 -2.46
N ALA A 47 0.20 10.19 -1.94
CA ALA A 47 -1.08 10.44 -2.60
C ALA A 47 -0.87 10.94 -4.03
N GLY A 48 0.06 11.88 -4.21
CA GLY A 48 0.36 12.40 -5.54
C GLY A 48 1.01 11.35 -6.43
N GLN A 49 2.00 10.64 -5.90
CA GLN A 49 2.70 9.61 -6.66
C GLN A 49 1.75 8.50 -7.11
N SER A 50 0.91 8.02 -6.20
CA SER A 50 0.02 6.90 -6.53
C SER A 50 -1.01 7.31 -7.58
N ALA A 51 -1.50 8.55 -7.54
CA ALA A 51 -2.41 9.04 -8.56
C ALA A 51 -1.75 9.04 -9.93
N GLY A 52 -0.50 9.53 -10.01
CA GLY A 52 0.22 9.56 -11.27
C GLY A 52 0.52 8.18 -11.81
N VAL A 53 0.92 7.26 -10.92
CA VAL A 53 1.19 5.89 -11.32
C VAL A 53 -0.08 5.22 -11.87
N MET A 54 -1.22 5.43 -11.19
CA MET A 54 -2.47 4.83 -11.66
C MET A 54 -2.88 5.38 -13.03
N ASP A 55 -2.70 6.69 -13.25
CA ASP A 55 -2.98 7.26 -14.56
C ASP A 55 -2.14 6.57 -15.63
N SER A 56 -0.86 6.36 -15.36
CA SER A 56 0.03 5.70 -16.31
C SER A 56 -0.38 4.25 -16.54
N LEU A 57 -0.70 3.53 -15.46
CA LEU A 57 -1.07 2.12 -15.55
C LEU A 57 -2.36 1.91 -16.34
N MET A 58 -3.29 2.85 -16.26
CA MET A 58 -4.55 2.75 -17.02
C MET A 58 -4.30 2.78 -18.54
N GLY A 59 -3.19 3.38 -18.95
CA GLY A 59 -2.79 3.39 -20.35
C GLY A 59 -2.04 2.14 -20.79
N THR A 60 -1.87 1.18 -19.92
CA THR A 60 -1.15 -0.08 -20.16
C THR A 60 0.21 0.14 -20.81
N PRO A 61 1.12 0.88 -20.13
CA PRO A 61 2.44 1.18 -20.72
C PRO A 61 3.34 -0.05 -20.73
N SER A 62 4.37 0.01 -21.55
CA SER A 62 5.30 -1.12 -21.64
C SER A 62 6.07 -1.35 -20.34
N ASN A 63 6.21 -0.31 -19.51
CA ASN A 63 6.91 -0.44 -18.21
C ASN A 63 5.93 -0.64 -17.04
N ALA A 64 4.73 -1.18 -17.31
CA ALA A 64 3.71 -1.32 -16.28
C ALA A 64 4.19 -2.13 -15.08
N ALA A 65 4.92 -3.23 -15.31
CA ALA A 65 5.42 -4.06 -14.21
C ALA A 65 6.39 -3.29 -13.32
N ASP A 66 7.24 -2.47 -13.93
CA ASP A 66 8.17 -1.65 -13.16
C ASP A 66 7.46 -0.58 -12.34
N LEU A 67 6.40 0.01 -12.90
CA LEU A 67 5.59 0.98 -12.18
C LEU A 67 4.90 0.34 -10.98
N ALA A 68 4.36 -0.86 -11.17
CA ALA A 68 3.73 -1.59 -10.06
C ALA A 68 4.76 -1.91 -8.98
N HIS A 69 5.97 -2.31 -9.36
CA HIS A 69 7.03 -2.61 -8.41
C HIS A 69 7.40 -1.38 -7.58
N THR A 70 7.56 -0.24 -8.24
CA THR A 70 7.90 1.01 -7.56
C THR A 70 6.79 1.41 -6.58
N LEU A 71 5.54 1.29 -7.01
CA LEU A 71 4.41 1.63 -6.15
C LEU A 71 4.35 0.71 -4.93
N LYS A 72 4.65 -0.58 -5.12
CA LYS A 72 4.72 -1.52 -4.01
C LYS A 72 5.70 -1.06 -2.94
N GLY A 73 6.91 -0.67 -3.36
CA GLY A 73 7.92 -0.21 -2.43
C GLY A 73 7.50 1.03 -1.64
N SER A 74 6.92 2.00 -2.35
CA SER A 74 6.44 3.22 -1.70
C SER A 74 5.32 2.92 -0.72
N ALA A 75 4.40 2.04 -1.10
CA ALA A 75 3.27 1.67 -0.25
C ALA A 75 3.75 0.98 1.03
N MET A 76 4.72 0.08 0.89
CA MET A 76 5.28 -0.61 2.06
C MET A 76 5.92 0.38 3.02
N ALA A 77 6.59 1.40 2.50
CA ALA A 77 7.28 2.37 3.33
C ALA A 77 6.30 3.14 4.24
N ILE A 78 5.12 3.45 3.77
CA ILE A 78 4.16 4.22 4.57
C ILE A 78 3.14 3.35 5.30
N GLY A 79 3.22 2.03 5.15
CA GLY A 79 2.28 1.14 5.81
C GLY A 79 0.99 0.91 5.04
N ALA A 80 0.95 1.23 3.75
CA ALA A 80 -0.23 1.00 2.92
C ALA A 80 -0.14 -0.42 2.33
N PHE A 81 -0.29 -1.42 3.20
CA PHE A 81 0.01 -2.80 2.82
C PHE A 81 -0.98 -3.40 1.85
N ARG A 82 -2.24 -2.93 1.84
CA ARG A 82 -3.20 -3.40 0.85
C ARG A 82 -2.82 -2.95 -0.55
N VAL A 83 -2.31 -1.72 -0.68
CA VAL A 83 -1.79 -1.24 -1.96
C VAL A 83 -0.57 -2.06 -2.35
N ALA A 84 0.33 -2.32 -1.39
CA ALA A 84 1.52 -3.11 -1.67
C ALA A 84 1.17 -4.50 -2.19
N ASP A 85 0.20 -5.17 -1.55
CA ASP A 85 -0.22 -6.50 -1.97
C ASP A 85 -0.84 -6.49 -3.37
N ALA A 86 -1.70 -5.50 -3.63
CA ALA A 86 -2.34 -5.41 -4.95
C ALA A 86 -1.31 -5.08 -6.04
N ALA A 87 -0.33 -4.22 -5.70
CA ALA A 87 0.72 -3.88 -6.65
C ALA A 87 1.61 -5.09 -6.95
N GLU A 88 1.88 -5.90 -5.93
CA GLU A 88 2.66 -7.13 -6.14
C GLU A 88 1.91 -8.10 -7.04
N TRP A 89 0.61 -8.23 -6.82
CA TRP A 89 -0.22 -9.10 -7.65
C TRP A 89 -0.15 -8.64 -9.12
N LEU A 90 -0.31 -7.33 -9.35
CA LEU A 90 -0.25 -6.80 -10.70
C LEU A 90 1.12 -7.02 -11.33
N GLU A 91 2.18 -6.73 -10.58
CA GLU A 91 3.55 -6.93 -11.08
C GLU A 91 3.77 -8.37 -11.49
N SER A 92 3.40 -9.30 -10.62
CA SER A 92 3.59 -10.73 -10.86
C SER A 92 2.81 -11.19 -12.09
N THR A 93 1.56 -10.73 -12.21
CA THR A 93 0.70 -11.08 -13.32
C THR A 93 1.28 -10.59 -14.65
N LEU A 94 1.77 -9.34 -14.65
CA LEU A 94 2.34 -8.75 -15.86
C LEU A 94 3.63 -9.43 -16.27
N ARG A 95 4.48 -9.76 -15.30
CA ARG A 95 5.75 -10.42 -15.62
C ARG A 95 5.53 -11.85 -16.12
N SER A 96 4.42 -12.45 -15.76
CA SER A 96 4.04 -13.78 -16.28
C SER A 96 3.29 -13.68 -17.59
N GLU A 97 3.15 -12.48 -18.13
CA GLU A 97 2.45 -12.21 -19.39
C GLU A 97 1.02 -12.74 -19.36
N THR A 98 0.37 -12.62 -18.19
CA THR A 98 -1.01 -13.02 -18.01
C THR A 98 -1.90 -11.78 -18.02
N GLU A 99 -3.20 -11.99 -18.20
CA GLU A 99 -4.17 -10.90 -18.19
C GLU A 99 -4.20 -10.21 -16.83
N GLY A 100 -3.94 -8.90 -16.81
CA GLY A 100 -3.80 -8.14 -15.58
C GLY A 100 -4.99 -7.27 -15.20
N ALA A 101 -6.10 -7.36 -15.93
CA ALA A 101 -7.22 -6.44 -15.71
C ALA A 101 -7.78 -6.53 -14.29
N GLU A 102 -7.89 -7.74 -13.76
CA GLU A 102 -8.43 -7.95 -12.41
C GLU A 102 -7.48 -7.41 -11.35
N ALA A 103 -6.19 -7.67 -11.52
CA ALA A 103 -5.18 -7.16 -10.60
C ALA A 103 -5.11 -5.63 -10.64
N LEU A 104 -5.24 -5.06 -11.84
CA LEU A 104 -5.25 -3.61 -11.99
C LEU A 104 -6.46 -2.99 -11.30
N ALA A 105 -7.63 -3.61 -11.43
CA ALA A 105 -8.83 -3.12 -10.75
C ALA A 105 -8.67 -3.17 -9.24
N ALA A 106 -8.07 -4.25 -8.73
CA ALA A 106 -7.82 -4.36 -7.29
C ALA A 106 -6.87 -3.28 -6.80
N LEU A 107 -5.84 -2.98 -7.59
CA LEU A 107 -4.90 -1.93 -7.23
C LEU A 107 -5.57 -0.56 -7.24
N ASP A 108 -6.40 -0.30 -8.25
CA ASP A 108 -7.12 0.96 -8.33
C ASP A 108 -8.00 1.17 -7.09
N ASP A 109 -8.73 0.13 -6.68
CA ASP A 109 -9.57 0.21 -5.50
C ASP A 109 -8.74 0.47 -4.24
N ALA A 110 -7.62 -0.23 -4.09
CA ALA A 110 -6.76 -0.06 -2.91
C ALA A 110 -6.16 1.34 -2.86
N VAL A 111 -5.73 1.86 -4.00
CA VAL A 111 -5.17 3.21 -4.06
C VAL A 111 -6.24 4.26 -3.74
N ALA A 112 -7.46 4.09 -4.26
CA ALA A 112 -8.55 5.02 -3.96
C ALA A 112 -8.84 5.03 -2.46
N GLU A 113 -8.86 3.87 -1.84
CA GLU A 113 -9.12 3.74 -0.40
C GLU A 113 -8.04 4.46 0.42
N VAL A 114 -6.78 4.26 0.06
CA VAL A 114 -5.67 4.89 0.77
C VAL A 114 -5.69 6.40 0.59
N ARG A 115 -5.99 6.87 -0.62
CA ARG A 115 -6.03 8.31 -0.86
C ARG A 115 -7.11 8.99 -0.06
N LEU A 116 -8.27 8.34 0.10
CA LEU A 116 -9.32 8.87 0.98
C LEU A 116 -8.85 8.91 2.42
N ALA A 117 -8.15 7.88 2.88
CA ALA A 117 -7.64 7.85 4.25
C ALA A 117 -6.60 8.95 4.47
N ILE A 118 -5.70 9.15 3.50
CA ILE A 118 -4.70 10.21 3.58
C ILE A 118 -5.37 11.58 3.64
N ASP A 119 -6.35 11.79 2.78
CA ASP A 119 -7.08 13.05 2.76
C ASP A 119 -7.71 13.35 4.12
N ALA A 120 -8.31 12.34 4.74
CA ALA A 120 -8.91 12.49 6.07
C ALA A 120 -7.86 12.82 7.12
N ILE A 121 -6.69 12.19 7.06
CA ILE A 121 -5.61 12.46 8.00
C ILE A 121 -5.10 13.89 7.83
N LEU A 122 -4.87 14.31 6.60
CA LEU A 122 -4.32 15.64 6.34
C LEU A 122 -5.29 16.75 6.73
N LYS A 123 -6.58 16.50 6.60
CA LYS A 123 -7.58 17.51 6.96
C LYS A 123 -7.76 17.66 8.46
N ARG A 124 -7.37 16.66 9.22
CA ARG A 124 -7.60 16.63 10.66
C ARG A 124 -6.63 17.49 11.46
N SER A 125 -5.58 17.93 10.86
CA SER A 125 -4.58 18.71 11.62
C SER A 125 -4.72 20.19 11.47
#